data_fe942833a553e3f12992102e4c3134d8
#
_entry.id   fe942833a553e3f12992102e4c3134d8
#
_cell.length_a   1.000
_cell.length_b   1.000
_cell.length_c   1.000
_cell.angle_alpha   90.00
_cell.angle_beta   90.00
_cell.angle_gamma   90.00
#
_symmetry.space_group_name_H-M   'P 1'
#
loop_
_entity.id
_entity.type
_entity.pdbx_description
1 polymer ?
#
loop_
_entity_poly.entity_id
_entity_poly.type
_entity_poly.pdbx_seq_one_letter_code
_entity_poly.pdbx_strand_id
1 'polypeptide(L)'
;MAAIADVLAISDHKAEEVVTPWPGILKAFRHYKLTLGNRIAPKTFEASYGRYLSVALLHLQGRKAAQTGKELMEKVLTHPRLNQKPGKKHGEELKPWIEMPKSRLECCLALKKFLEYAVAEHRQPRAFLISEKDYLEVRGADSKSRKKAVLTDAEVLELIRLLPEAWGNVIKICRVFGVRSWEVAFIARVSNDDGEPQLRVTKGKTYNTRGGVKEETDPRWLEAVAVDGTSFDLVENWDQLKLPPTVSGNTLGNVLRRLPYWQQLVAQYKAKGEWLRPYSFRDTFSVRAHGIVQDDTLIAAAMGHTVEVHHRSYRTSEWRSVRKAFAEAS
;
A
#
# COMPACT_ATOMS: atom_id res chain seq x y z
N MET A 1 -74.31 -2.48 11.30
CA MET A 1 -73.05 -3.19 11.19
C MET A 1 -72.55 -3.33 9.74
N ALA A 2 -72.80 -2.33 8.89
CA ALA A 2 -72.33 -2.32 7.49
C ALA A 2 -71.27 -1.25 7.20
N ALA A 3 -70.83 -0.46 8.19
CA ALA A 3 -69.93 0.68 7.98
C ALA A 3 -68.47 0.43 8.45
N ILE A 4 -68.12 -0.81 8.83
CA ILE A 4 -66.73 -1.17 9.28
C ILE A 4 -65.99 -2.01 8.20
N ALA A 5 -66.72 -2.51 7.20
CA ALA A 5 -66.08 -3.31 6.15
C ALA A 5 -65.36 -2.48 5.04
N ASP A 6 -65.72 -1.20 4.90
CA ASP A 6 -65.15 -0.33 3.84
C ASP A 6 -63.86 0.40 4.23
N VAL A 7 -63.43 0.29 5.52
CA VAL A 7 -62.18 0.96 5.97
C VAL A 7 -60.96 0.00 5.91
N LEU A 8 -61.18 -1.30 5.66
CA LEU A 8 -60.11 -2.30 5.51
C LEU A 8 -59.77 -2.67 4.08
N ALA A 9 -60.42 -2.02 3.07
CA ALA A 9 -59.91 -2.01 1.72
C ALA A 9 -58.81 -0.94 1.58
N ILE A 10 -57.87 -0.93 2.50
CA ILE A 10 -56.58 -0.27 2.29
C ILE A 10 -55.89 -1.12 1.22
N SER A 11 -55.92 -0.55 0.05
CA SER A 11 -55.21 -0.98 -1.14
C SER A 11 -53.89 -1.61 -0.79
N ASP A 12 -53.74 -2.90 -1.12
CA ASP A 12 -52.47 -3.53 -1.45
C ASP A 12 -51.83 -2.84 -2.66
N HIS A 13 -51.60 -1.55 -2.57
CA HIS A 13 -50.59 -0.91 -3.35
C HIS A 13 -49.26 -1.46 -2.77
N LYS A 14 -48.82 -2.62 -3.31
CA LYS A 14 -47.40 -2.93 -3.36
C LYS A 14 -46.72 -1.68 -3.91
N ALA A 15 -46.21 -0.85 -3.01
CA ALA A 15 -45.29 0.21 -3.42
C ALA A 15 -44.24 -0.51 -4.27
N GLU A 16 -44.21 -0.21 -5.59
CA GLU A 16 -43.13 -0.69 -6.44
C GLU A 16 -41.83 -0.33 -5.71
N GLU A 17 -41.16 -1.34 -5.18
CA GLU A 17 -39.90 -1.14 -4.51
C GLU A 17 -38.95 -0.50 -5.51
N VAL A 18 -38.74 0.80 -5.38
CA VAL A 18 -37.83 1.56 -6.24
C VAL A 18 -36.43 1.06 -5.97
N VAL A 19 -36.02 0.09 -6.77
CA VAL A 19 -34.69 -0.47 -6.69
C VAL A 19 -33.69 0.62 -7.09
N THR A 20 -32.86 1.03 -6.14
CA THR A 20 -31.84 2.06 -6.40
C THR A 20 -30.93 1.62 -7.55
N PRO A 21 -30.78 2.44 -8.62
CA PRO A 21 -29.92 2.10 -9.75
C PRO A 21 -28.45 1.99 -9.32
N TRP A 22 -27.68 1.12 -9.93
CA TRP A 22 -26.28 0.86 -9.62
C TRP A 22 -25.39 2.12 -9.53
N PRO A 23 -25.52 3.15 -10.39
CA PRO A 23 -24.79 4.41 -10.24
C PRO A 23 -25.09 5.13 -8.93
N GLY A 24 -26.36 5.11 -8.50
CA GLY A 24 -26.79 5.69 -7.21
C GLY A 24 -26.17 4.93 -6.04
N ILE A 25 -26.15 3.58 -6.11
CA ILE A 25 -25.53 2.73 -5.10
C ILE A 25 -24.02 3.01 -5.00
N LEU A 26 -23.32 3.16 -6.13
CA LEU A 26 -21.90 3.50 -6.13
C LEU A 26 -21.64 4.85 -5.47
N LYS A 27 -22.48 5.85 -5.76
CA LYS A 27 -22.37 7.17 -5.10
C LYS A 27 -22.58 7.06 -3.58
N ALA A 28 -23.58 6.30 -3.15
CA ALA A 28 -23.83 6.04 -1.73
C ALA A 28 -22.69 5.28 -1.07
N PHE A 29 -22.17 4.22 -1.71
CA PHE A 29 -21.01 3.46 -1.21
C PHE A 29 -19.76 4.33 -1.08
N ARG A 30 -19.51 5.20 -2.08
CA ARG A 30 -18.41 6.16 -2.02
C ARG A 30 -18.56 7.08 -0.82
N HIS A 31 -19.74 7.66 -0.63
CA HIS A 31 -20.05 8.50 0.52
C HIS A 31 -19.82 7.75 1.83
N TYR A 32 -20.38 6.55 1.96
CA TYR A 32 -20.18 5.66 3.12
C TYR A 32 -18.70 5.46 3.44
N LYS A 33 -17.86 5.12 2.44
CA LYS A 33 -16.42 4.90 2.62
C LYS A 33 -15.65 6.15 3.01
N LEU A 34 -16.10 7.33 2.60
CA LEU A 34 -15.42 8.60 2.88
C LEU A 34 -15.85 9.22 4.21
N THR A 35 -17.08 8.95 4.68
CA THR A 35 -17.67 9.70 5.81
C THR A 35 -18.06 8.82 6.99
N LEU A 36 -18.65 7.65 6.78
CA LEU A 36 -19.27 6.86 7.85
C LEU A 36 -18.48 5.62 8.26
N GLY A 37 -17.93 4.89 7.34
CA GLY A 37 -17.20 3.65 7.61
C GLY A 37 -15.77 3.90 8.13
N ASN A 38 -14.85 3.02 7.75
CA ASN A 38 -13.41 3.19 7.98
C ASN A 38 -12.86 4.34 7.14
N ARG A 39 -13.28 5.55 7.41
CA ARG A 39 -12.99 6.79 6.69
C ARG A 39 -11.68 6.78 5.92
N ILE A 40 -11.74 6.51 4.62
CA ILE A 40 -10.57 6.53 3.75
C ILE A 40 -10.48 7.87 3.01
N ALA A 41 -9.26 8.27 2.67
CA ALA A 41 -9.07 9.48 1.86
C ALA A 41 -9.64 9.28 0.44
N PRO A 42 -10.16 10.35 -0.22
CA PRO A 42 -10.66 10.27 -1.59
C PRO A 42 -9.67 9.60 -2.57
N LYS A 43 -8.40 9.97 -2.50
CA LYS A 43 -7.34 9.36 -3.32
C LYS A 43 -7.20 7.85 -3.07
N THR A 44 -7.38 7.41 -1.83
CA THR A 44 -7.35 5.98 -1.49
C THR A 44 -8.57 5.26 -2.05
N PHE A 45 -9.76 5.89 -2.00
CA PHE A 45 -10.97 5.33 -2.61
C PHE A 45 -10.75 5.09 -4.10
N GLU A 46 -10.30 6.11 -4.83
CA GLU A 46 -10.07 5.98 -6.29
C GLU A 46 -9.04 4.90 -6.63
N ALA A 47 -7.98 4.78 -5.84
CA ALA A 47 -6.95 3.78 -6.06
C ALA A 47 -7.40 2.34 -5.74
N SER A 48 -8.21 2.15 -4.68
CA SER A 48 -8.55 0.83 -4.15
C SER A 48 -9.93 0.32 -4.58
N TYR A 49 -10.85 1.23 -4.96
CA TYR A 49 -12.23 0.93 -5.32
C TYR A 49 -12.60 1.53 -6.66
N GLY A 50 -12.44 2.84 -6.85
CA GLY A 50 -12.98 3.60 -7.98
C GLY A 50 -12.63 2.99 -9.33
N ARG A 51 -11.37 2.65 -9.53
CA ARG A 51 -10.88 2.05 -10.78
C ARG A 51 -11.52 0.70 -11.12
N TYR A 52 -11.96 -0.08 -10.13
CA TYR A 52 -12.63 -1.37 -10.35
C TYR A 52 -14.13 -1.19 -10.48
N LEU A 53 -14.71 -0.33 -9.64
CA LEU A 53 -16.15 -0.12 -9.60
C LEU A 53 -16.66 0.66 -10.81
N SER A 54 -15.85 1.53 -11.43
CA SER A 54 -16.18 2.15 -12.71
C SER A 54 -16.36 1.12 -13.83
N VAL A 55 -15.50 0.09 -13.87
CA VAL A 55 -15.65 -1.02 -14.84
C VAL A 55 -16.83 -1.91 -14.45
N ALA A 56 -17.05 -2.15 -13.15
CA ALA A 56 -18.20 -2.93 -12.69
C ALA A 56 -19.53 -2.31 -13.15
N LEU A 57 -19.66 -0.99 -13.10
CA LEU A 57 -20.87 -0.31 -13.59
C LEU A 57 -21.16 -0.60 -15.06
N LEU A 58 -20.14 -0.73 -15.91
CA LEU A 58 -20.32 -1.10 -17.32
C LEU A 58 -20.93 -2.49 -17.47
N HIS A 59 -20.60 -3.41 -16.56
CA HIS A 59 -21.08 -4.79 -16.56
C HIS A 59 -22.35 -5.00 -15.72
N LEU A 60 -22.81 -3.99 -15.00
CA LEU A 60 -24.08 -4.01 -14.26
C LEU A 60 -25.24 -3.36 -15.04
N GLN A 61 -24.97 -2.87 -16.24
CA GLN A 61 -25.95 -2.15 -17.08
C GLN A 61 -26.10 -2.80 -18.46
N GLY A 62 -27.24 -2.56 -19.09
CA GLY A 62 -27.51 -3.03 -20.46
C GLY A 62 -27.96 -4.48 -20.55
N ARG A 63 -28.18 -4.94 -21.80
CA ARG A 63 -28.77 -6.27 -22.10
C ARG A 63 -27.93 -7.47 -21.65
N LYS A 64 -26.62 -7.27 -21.48
CA LYS A 64 -25.67 -8.30 -21.04
C LYS A 64 -25.18 -8.05 -19.60
N ALA A 65 -25.98 -7.35 -18.79
CA ALA A 65 -25.65 -7.09 -17.42
C ALA A 65 -25.42 -8.40 -16.63
N ALA A 66 -24.44 -8.39 -15.73
CA ALA A 66 -24.20 -9.52 -14.83
C ALA A 66 -25.41 -9.74 -13.93
N GLN A 67 -25.79 -10.99 -13.74
CA GLN A 67 -26.92 -11.40 -12.90
C GLN A 67 -26.49 -11.90 -11.53
N THR A 68 -25.20 -12.21 -11.35
CA THR A 68 -24.64 -12.68 -10.10
C THR A 68 -23.34 -11.98 -9.75
N GLY A 69 -22.98 -12.02 -8.48
CA GLY A 69 -21.70 -11.45 -8.02
C GLY A 69 -20.48 -12.14 -8.61
N LYS A 70 -20.52 -13.48 -8.80
CA LYS A 70 -19.43 -14.24 -9.45
C LYS A 70 -19.24 -13.78 -10.90
N GLU A 71 -20.33 -13.76 -11.66
CA GLU A 71 -20.32 -13.30 -13.06
C GLU A 71 -19.78 -11.88 -13.21
N LEU A 72 -20.19 -10.98 -12.30
CA LEU A 72 -19.67 -9.61 -12.30
C LEU A 72 -18.16 -9.58 -12.07
N MET A 73 -17.64 -10.34 -11.09
CA MET A 73 -16.20 -10.39 -10.82
C MET A 73 -15.42 -10.90 -12.02
N GLU A 74 -15.89 -11.98 -12.66
CA GLU A 74 -15.25 -12.56 -13.84
C GLU A 74 -15.21 -11.56 -15.00
N LYS A 75 -16.33 -10.90 -15.29
CA LYS A 75 -16.43 -9.86 -16.33
C LYS A 75 -15.49 -8.68 -16.06
N VAL A 76 -15.42 -8.21 -14.82
CA VAL A 76 -14.53 -7.09 -14.45
C VAL A 76 -13.06 -7.49 -14.54
N LEU A 77 -12.70 -8.67 -14.08
CA LEU A 77 -11.32 -9.16 -14.11
C LEU A 77 -10.77 -9.36 -15.53
N THR A 78 -11.63 -9.77 -16.45
CA THR A 78 -11.28 -10.03 -17.87
C THR A 78 -11.50 -8.82 -18.78
N HIS A 79 -12.05 -7.72 -18.24
CA HIS A 79 -12.36 -6.53 -19.03
C HIS A 79 -11.12 -5.97 -19.73
N PRO A 80 -11.18 -5.72 -21.06
CA PRO A 80 -10.08 -5.09 -21.80
C PRO A 80 -9.76 -3.72 -21.22
N ARG A 81 -8.48 -3.42 -21.07
CA ARG A 81 -8.01 -2.20 -20.44
C ARG A 81 -7.06 -1.45 -21.35
N LEU A 82 -7.27 -0.16 -21.45
CA LEU A 82 -6.39 0.73 -22.19
C LEU A 82 -5.69 1.72 -21.26
N ASN A 83 -4.49 2.10 -21.60
CA ASN A 83 -3.76 3.15 -20.90
C ASN A 83 -4.37 4.51 -21.22
N GLN A 84 -5.07 5.08 -20.25
CA GLN A 84 -5.72 6.39 -20.38
C GLN A 84 -4.83 7.57 -19.93
N LYS A 85 -3.62 7.31 -19.47
CA LYS A 85 -2.70 8.38 -19.07
C LYS A 85 -2.19 9.12 -20.31
N PRO A 86 -2.21 10.46 -20.30
CA PRO A 86 -1.64 11.23 -21.41
C PRO A 86 -0.16 10.92 -21.58
N GLY A 87 0.30 10.86 -22.84
CA GLY A 87 1.67 10.57 -23.21
C GLY A 87 1.81 9.52 -24.31
N LYS A 88 3.05 9.15 -24.65
CA LYS A 88 3.38 8.22 -25.76
C LYS A 88 2.71 6.84 -25.67
N LYS A 89 2.30 6.43 -24.48
CA LYS A 89 1.64 5.14 -24.22
C LYS A 89 0.13 5.24 -24.05
N HIS A 90 -0.46 6.36 -24.42
CA HIS A 90 -1.91 6.51 -24.40
C HIS A 90 -2.54 5.56 -25.44
N GLY A 91 -3.56 4.82 -25.01
CA GLY A 91 -4.22 3.83 -25.87
C GLY A 91 -3.55 2.46 -25.94
N GLU A 92 -2.35 2.27 -25.40
CA GLU A 92 -1.75 0.93 -25.31
C GLU A 92 -2.65 -0.01 -24.49
N GLU A 93 -2.76 -1.24 -24.96
CA GLU A 93 -3.47 -2.30 -24.25
C GLU A 93 -2.73 -2.66 -22.96
N LEU A 94 -3.46 -2.73 -21.87
CA LEU A 94 -2.96 -3.14 -20.56
C LEU A 94 -3.42 -4.57 -20.25
N LYS A 95 -2.58 -5.32 -19.57
CA LYS A 95 -2.96 -6.64 -19.07
C LYS A 95 -4.25 -6.57 -18.25
N PRO A 96 -5.23 -7.45 -18.50
CA PRO A 96 -6.44 -7.55 -17.68
C PRO A 96 -6.09 -7.88 -16.23
N TRP A 97 -6.95 -7.52 -15.31
CA TRP A 97 -6.63 -7.72 -13.87
C TRP A 97 -6.49 -9.18 -13.48
N ILE A 98 -7.12 -10.09 -14.20
CA ILE A 98 -7.01 -11.54 -13.96
C ILE A 98 -5.56 -12.04 -14.05
N GLU A 99 -4.75 -11.43 -14.91
CA GLU A 99 -3.32 -11.76 -15.08
C GLU A 99 -2.40 -11.10 -14.05
N MET A 100 -2.94 -10.25 -13.19
CA MET A 100 -2.18 -9.45 -12.23
C MET A 100 -2.54 -9.85 -10.78
N PRO A 101 -1.87 -10.84 -10.16
CA PRO A 101 -2.31 -11.45 -8.90
C PRO A 101 -2.69 -10.46 -7.80
N LYS A 102 -1.87 -9.41 -7.57
CA LYS A 102 -2.18 -8.37 -6.59
C LYS A 102 -3.41 -7.55 -6.96
N SER A 103 -3.51 -7.10 -8.21
CA SER A 103 -4.65 -6.31 -8.67
C SER A 103 -5.93 -7.15 -8.75
N ARG A 104 -5.80 -8.44 -9.08
CA ARG A 104 -6.90 -9.42 -9.05
C ARG A 104 -7.47 -9.53 -7.63
N LEU A 105 -6.61 -9.71 -6.62
CA LEU A 105 -7.01 -9.76 -5.22
C LEU A 105 -7.70 -8.46 -4.78
N GLU A 106 -7.10 -7.31 -5.08
CA GLU A 106 -7.66 -5.99 -4.73
C GLU A 106 -9.01 -5.75 -5.41
N CYS A 107 -9.15 -6.14 -6.68
CA CYS A 107 -10.39 -6.06 -7.43
C CYS A 107 -11.50 -6.90 -6.80
N CYS A 108 -11.24 -8.18 -6.53
CA CYS A 108 -12.20 -9.08 -5.90
C CYS A 108 -12.65 -8.57 -4.53
N LEU A 109 -11.72 -8.07 -3.72
CA LEU A 109 -12.04 -7.49 -2.42
C LEU A 109 -12.90 -6.22 -2.53
N ALA A 110 -12.60 -5.36 -3.50
CA ALA A 110 -13.37 -4.14 -3.75
C ALA A 110 -14.81 -4.47 -4.19
N LEU A 111 -14.96 -5.41 -5.12
CA LEU A 111 -16.26 -5.86 -5.61
C LEU A 111 -17.06 -6.56 -4.51
N LYS A 112 -16.46 -7.49 -3.75
CA LYS A 112 -17.13 -8.17 -2.62
C LYS A 112 -17.73 -7.15 -1.65
N LYS A 113 -16.93 -6.18 -1.18
CA LYS A 113 -17.40 -5.14 -0.26
C LYS A 113 -18.48 -4.23 -0.84
N PHE A 114 -18.42 -3.93 -2.13
CA PHE A 114 -19.43 -3.13 -2.81
C PHE A 114 -20.76 -3.89 -2.94
N LEU A 115 -20.70 -5.16 -3.32
CA LEU A 115 -21.89 -6.00 -3.49
C LEU A 115 -22.55 -6.33 -2.13
N GLU A 116 -21.77 -6.61 -1.09
CA GLU A 116 -22.28 -6.76 0.28
C GLU A 116 -23.04 -5.50 0.73
N TYR A 117 -22.48 -4.31 0.49
CA TYR A 117 -23.16 -3.04 0.75
C TYR A 117 -24.43 -2.85 -0.08
N ALA A 118 -24.38 -3.17 -1.37
CA ALA A 118 -25.53 -3.03 -2.27
C ALA A 118 -26.70 -3.94 -1.84
N VAL A 119 -26.42 -5.16 -1.40
CA VAL A 119 -27.45 -6.09 -0.94
C VAL A 119 -28.00 -5.67 0.43
N ALA A 120 -27.12 -5.26 1.36
CA ALA A 120 -27.53 -4.92 2.72
C ALA A 120 -28.31 -3.59 2.79
N GLU A 121 -27.82 -2.55 2.11
CA GLU A 121 -28.33 -1.18 2.27
C GLU A 121 -29.30 -0.76 1.14
N HIS A 122 -29.22 -1.42 -0.01
CA HIS A 122 -30.03 -1.05 -1.18
C HIS A 122 -30.88 -2.20 -1.73
N ARG A 123 -31.06 -3.29 -0.95
CA ARG A 123 -31.92 -4.43 -1.26
C ARG A 123 -31.68 -5.03 -2.66
N GLN A 124 -30.44 -4.97 -3.15
CA GLN A 124 -30.11 -5.66 -4.38
C GLN A 124 -30.25 -7.18 -4.22
N PRO A 125 -30.52 -7.92 -5.31
CA PRO A 125 -30.74 -9.36 -5.23
C PRO A 125 -29.59 -10.11 -4.53
N ARG A 126 -29.92 -11.06 -3.66
CA ARG A 126 -28.94 -11.89 -2.94
C ARG A 126 -28.01 -12.68 -3.88
N ALA A 127 -28.38 -12.89 -5.13
CA ALA A 127 -27.52 -13.48 -6.16
C ALA A 127 -26.21 -12.69 -6.38
N PHE A 128 -26.15 -11.42 -5.97
CA PHE A 128 -24.93 -10.64 -5.99
C PHE A 128 -23.99 -10.91 -4.78
N LEU A 129 -24.46 -11.58 -3.71
CA LEU A 129 -23.56 -12.07 -2.67
C LEU A 129 -22.75 -13.24 -3.23
N ILE A 130 -21.46 -13.25 -2.92
CA ILE A 130 -20.54 -14.27 -3.40
C ILE A 130 -20.26 -15.25 -2.28
N SER A 131 -20.44 -16.55 -2.55
CA SER A 131 -20.03 -17.60 -1.63
C SER A 131 -18.51 -17.56 -1.41
N GLU A 132 -18.05 -18.00 -0.24
CA GLU A 132 -16.60 -18.05 0.03
C GLU A 132 -15.86 -18.94 -0.99
N LYS A 133 -16.49 -20.06 -1.40
CA LYS A 133 -15.96 -20.96 -2.43
C LYS A 133 -15.73 -20.23 -3.75
N ASP A 134 -16.76 -19.55 -4.26
CA ASP A 134 -16.67 -18.81 -5.53
C ASP A 134 -15.68 -17.66 -5.42
N TYR A 135 -15.66 -16.96 -4.27
CA TYR A 135 -14.72 -15.89 -4.02
C TYR A 135 -13.26 -16.37 -4.09
N LEU A 136 -12.94 -17.49 -3.46
CA LEU A 136 -11.58 -18.07 -3.50
C LEU A 136 -11.20 -18.53 -4.90
N GLU A 137 -12.14 -19.13 -5.64
CA GLU A 137 -11.93 -19.54 -7.02
C GLU A 137 -11.59 -18.34 -7.92
N VAL A 138 -12.44 -17.30 -7.90
CA VAL A 138 -12.28 -16.12 -8.75
C VAL A 138 -11.06 -15.30 -8.33
N ARG A 139 -10.81 -15.15 -7.05
CA ARG A 139 -9.66 -14.42 -6.49
C ARG A 139 -8.33 -15.07 -6.89
N GLY A 140 -8.31 -16.42 -6.99
CA GLY A 140 -7.09 -17.18 -7.24
C GLY A 140 -6.10 -17.17 -6.08
N ALA A 141 -4.93 -17.72 -6.33
CA ALA A 141 -3.87 -17.82 -5.33
C ALA A 141 -3.29 -16.45 -4.94
N ASP A 142 -2.84 -16.34 -3.70
CA ASP A 142 -2.13 -15.14 -3.24
C ASP A 142 -0.84 -14.93 -4.02
N SER A 143 -0.53 -13.68 -4.29
CA SER A 143 0.77 -13.34 -4.85
C SER A 143 1.86 -13.71 -3.84
N LYS A 144 2.81 -14.55 -4.25
CA LYS A 144 3.98 -14.83 -3.41
C LYS A 144 4.70 -13.52 -3.08
N SER A 145 5.05 -13.34 -1.81
CA SER A 145 5.88 -12.21 -1.42
C SER A 145 7.23 -12.29 -2.15
N ARG A 146 7.62 -11.19 -2.79
CA ARG A 146 8.92 -11.14 -3.46
C ARG A 146 10.02 -11.01 -2.42
N LYS A 147 11.10 -11.76 -2.60
CA LYS A 147 12.29 -11.59 -1.78
C LYS A 147 12.80 -10.15 -1.94
N LYS A 148 13.06 -9.48 -0.84
CA LYS A 148 13.54 -8.10 -0.84
C LYS A 148 15.02 -8.06 -1.19
N ALA A 149 15.40 -7.10 -2.05
CA ALA A 149 16.80 -6.82 -2.31
C ALA A 149 17.42 -6.07 -1.13
N VAL A 150 18.61 -6.49 -0.76
CA VAL A 150 19.47 -5.84 0.26
C VAL A 150 20.71 -5.34 -0.47
N LEU A 151 20.89 -4.03 -0.51
CA LEU A 151 22.01 -3.38 -1.17
C LEU A 151 23.30 -3.55 -0.36
N THR A 152 24.42 -3.69 -1.05
CA THR A 152 25.74 -3.57 -0.43
C THR A 152 26.08 -2.11 -0.16
N ASP A 153 27.00 -1.85 0.76
CA ASP A 153 27.43 -0.47 1.05
C ASP A 153 28.10 0.18 -0.15
N ALA A 154 28.90 -0.57 -0.94
CA ALA A 154 29.48 -0.08 -2.19
C ALA A 154 28.42 0.33 -3.22
N GLU A 155 27.34 -0.44 -3.39
CA GLU A 155 26.23 -0.06 -4.28
C GLU A 155 25.52 1.20 -3.80
N VAL A 156 25.35 1.37 -2.48
CA VAL A 156 24.74 2.58 -1.90
C VAL A 156 25.64 3.80 -2.13
N LEU A 157 26.93 3.68 -1.86
CA LEU A 157 27.91 4.76 -2.06
C LEU A 157 27.98 5.19 -3.52
N GLU A 158 27.99 4.23 -4.45
CA GLU A 158 28.00 4.54 -5.87
C GLU A 158 26.71 5.24 -6.33
N LEU A 159 25.54 4.84 -5.82
CA LEU A 159 24.28 5.54 -6.07
C LEU A 159 24.32 6.99 -5.56
N ILE A 160 24.87 7.21 -4.36
CA ILE A 160 25.04 8.55 -3.79
C ILE A 160 25.95 9.39 -4.69
N ARG A 161 27.06 8.84 -5.17
CA ARG A 161 28.02 9.53 -6.04
C ARG A 161 27.43 9.94 -7.38
N LEU A 162 26.57 9.10 -7.96
CA LEU A 162 25.99 9.28 -9.30
C LEU A 162 24.77 10.19 -9.32
N LEU A 163 24.19 10.49 -8.18
CA LEU A 163 22.98 11.32 -8.09
C LEU A 163 23.32 12.79 -7.80
N PRO A 164 22.43 13.73 -8.19
CA PRO A 164 22.48 15.09 -7.68
C PRO A 164 22.51 15.10 -6.14
N GLU A 165 23.29 15.97 -5.54
CA GLU A 165 23.54 16.06 -4.09
C GLU A 165 22.25 15.91 -3.25
N ALA A 166 21.20 16.66 -3.59
CA ALA A 166 19.93 16.62 -2.87
C ALA A 166 19.28 15.22 -2.84
N TRP A 167 19.37 14.46 -3.93
CA TRP A 167 18.86 13.09 -3.99
C TRP A 167 19.81 12.08 -3.36
N GLY A 168 21.12 12.30 -3.44
CA GLY A 168 22.12 11.55 -2.69
C GLY A 168 21.87 11.66 -1.19
N ASN A 169 21.56 12.86 -0.69
CA ASN A 169 21.22 13.07 0.72
C ASN A 169 19.94 12.34 1.14
N VAL A 170 18.92 12.26 0.27
CA VAL A 170 17.73 11.43 0.54
C VAL A 170 18.10 9.94 0.70
N ILE A 171 19.01 9.42 -0.14
CA ILE A 171 19.47 8.03 -0.02
C ILE A 171 20.25 7.83 1.28
N LYS A 172 21.18 8.73 1.61
CA LYS A 172 21.91 8.68 2.88
C LYS A 172 20.94 8.57 4.06
N ILE A 173 19.98 9.47 4.15
CA ILE A 173 18.99 9.52 5.22
C ILE A 173 18.16 8.22 5.28
N CYS A 174 17.64 7.74 4.15
CA CYS A 174 16.84 6.52 4.09
C CYS A 174 17.65 5.27 4.48
N ARG A 175 18.94 5.23 4.11
CA ARG A 175 19.82 4.07 4.38
C ARG A 175 20.39 4.10 5.80
N VAL A 176 20.78 5.27 6.31
CA VAL A 176 21.38 5.42 7.64
C VAL A 176 20.36 5.29 8.76
N PHE A 177 19.17 5.86 8.59
CA PHE A 177 18.13 5.91 9.62
C PHE A 177 16.93 5.00 9.34
N GLY A 178 16.92 4.28 8.24
CA GLY A 178 15.81 3.39 7.89
C GLY A 178 14.46 4.06 7.72
N VAL A 179 14.39 5.36 7.46
CA VAL A 179 13.14 6.09 7.27
C VAL A 179 12.50 5.81 5.92
N ARG A 180 11.18 6.00 5.82
CA ARG A 180 10.49 6.01 4.53
C ARG A 180 10.84 7.30 3.80
N SER A 181 11.00 7.25 2.48
CA SER A 181 11.39 8.44 1.70
C SER A 181 10.49 9.66 1.94
N TRP A 182 9.19 9.48 2.15
CA TRP A 182 8.28 10.60 2.44
C TRP A 182 8.47 11.18 3.86
N GLU A 183 9.01 10.40 4.80
CA GLU A 183 9.27 10.86 6.18
C GLU A 183 10.44 11.86 6.23
N VAL A 184 11.31 11.88 5.22
CA VAL A 184 12.43 12.83 5.13
C VAL A 184 11.96 14.28 5.26
N ALA A 185 10.78 14.62 4.73
CA ALA A 185 10.19 15.97 4.86
C ALA A 185 9.69 16.31 6.28
N PHE A 186 9.68 15.35 7.18
CA PHE A 186 9.18 15.49 8.55
C PHE A 186 10.24 15.13 9.59
N ILE A 187 11.51 15.21 9.22
CA ILE A 187 12.61 15.05 10.16
C ILE A 187 13.00 16.43 10.67
N ALA A 188 13.18 16.53 11.98
CA ALA A 188 13.73 17.71 12.64
C ALA A 188 14.94 17.32 13.48
N ARG A 189 15.91 18.23 13.58
CA ARG A 189 17.00 18.15 14.54
C ARG A 189 16.53 18.82 15.83
N VAL A 190 16.54 18.10 16.92
CA VAL A 190 16.12 18.58 18.24
C VAL A 190 17.04 18.02 19.31
N SER A 191 17.11 18.65 20.48
CA SER A 191 17.83 18.10 21.62
C SER A 191 17.05 16.90 22.18
N ASN A 192 17.74 15.81 22.47
CA ASN A 192 17.20 14.67 23.21
C ASN A 192 17.12 14.97 24.72
N ASP A 193 16.73 13.97 25.51
CA ASP A 193 16.56 14.11 26.95
C ASP A 193 17.89 14.38 27.69
N ASP A 194 19.02 14.03 27.06
CA ASP A 194 20.38 14.28 27.57
C ASP A 194 20.92 15.66 27.12
N GLY A 195 20.14 16.42 26.34
CA GLY A 195 20.51 17.72 25.79
C GLY A 195 21.36 17.66 24.52
N GLU A 196 21.61 16.46 23.97
CA GLU A 196 22.39 16.27 22.76
C GLU A 196 21.54 16.40 21.50
N PRO A 197 22.11 16.93 20.40
CA PRO A 197 21.40 17.03 19.13
C PRO A 197 21.12 15.65 18.53
N GLN A 198 19.87 15.36 18.22
CA GLN A 198 19.44 14.12 17.60
C GLN A 198 18.35 14.38 16.55
N LEU A 199 18.22 13.51 15.56
CA LEU A 199 17.16 13.60 14.58
C LEU A 199 15.91 12.86 15.04
N ARG A 200 14.75 13.44 14.75
CA ARG A 200 13.44 12.88 15.11
C ARG A 200 12.47 12.98 13.92
N VAL A 201 11.77 11.89 13.61
CA VAL A 201 10.60 11.98 12.74
C VAL A 201 9.46 12.56 13.56
N THR A 202 8.95 13.71 13.14
CA THR A 202 7.91 14.48 13.84
C THR A 202 6.50 14.10 13.44
N LYS A 203 6.33 13.44 12.27
CA LYS A 203 5.03 13.01 11.73
C LYS A 203 5.08 11.56 11.31
N GLY A 204 4.24 10.77 11.93
CA GLY A 204 4.11 9.35 11.65
C GLY A 204 3.17 9.03 10.48
N LYS A 205 3.01 7.75 10.20
CA LYS A 205 2.05 7.26 9.21
C LYS A 205 0.66 7.19 9.83
N THR A 206 -0.31 7.86 9.21
CA THR A 206 -1.71 7.73 9.60
C THR A 206 -2.26 6.37 9.20
N TYR A 207 -2.95 5.69 10.10
CA TYR A 207 -3.65 4.43 9.86
C TYR A 207 -5.02 4.45 10.53
N ASN A 208 -5.91 3.56 10.09
CA ASN A 208 -7.21 3.38 10.72
C ASN A 208 -7.14 2.19 11.68
N THR A 209 -7.58 2.40 12.91
CA THR A 209 -7.81 1.31 13.87
C THR A 209 -9.01 0.45 13.47
N ARG A 210 -9.18 -0.71 14.11
CA ARG A 210 -10.37 -1.56 13.90
C ARG A 210 -11.68 -0.84 14.25
N GLY A 211 -11.63 0.17 15.14
CA GLY A 211 -12.76 1.03 15.48
C GLY A 211 -13.02 2.20 14.53
N GLY A 212 -12.29 2.31 13.41
CA GLY A 212 -12.45 3.39 12.43
C GLY A 212 -11.84 4.74 12.85
N VAL A 213 -11.16 4.80 13.99
CA VAL A 213 -10.45 6.00 14.45
C VAL A 213 -9.14 6.11 13.65
N LYS A 214 -8.84 7.32 13.22
CA LYS A 214 -7.53 7.62 12.63
C LYS A 214 -6.53 7.84 13.73
N GLU A 215 -5.50 7.04 13.71
CA GLU A 215 -4.33 7.19 14.57
C GLU A 215 -3.11 7.46 13.71
N GLU A 216 -2.11 8.08 14.29
CA GLU A 216 -0.81 8.32 13.70
C GLU A 216 0.24 7.57 14.51
N THR A 217 1.23 6.98 13.85
CA THR A 217 2.36 6.40 14.58
C THR A 217 3.10 7.52 15.31
N ASP A 218 3.50 7.27 16.54
CA ASP A 218 4.18 8.25 17.36
C ASP A 218 5.43 8.82 16.68
N PRO A 219 5.77 10.08 16.96
CA PRO A 219 7.09 10.63 16.67
C PRO A 219 8.18 9.72 17.23
N ARG A 220 9.28 9.54 16.49
CA ARG A 220 10.35 8.65 16.93
C ARG A 220 11.73 9.24 16.70
N TRP A 221 12.63 8.91 17.59
CA TRP A 221 14.05 9.19 17.45
C TRP A 221 14.67 8.33 16.35
N LEU A 222 15.70 8.84 15.71
CA LEU A 222 16.40 8.16 14.63
C LEU A 222 17.78 7.71 15.11
N GLU A 223 18.00 6.41 14.99
CA GLU A 223 19.27 5.77 15.31
C GLU A 223 20.03 5.44 14.04
N ALA A 224 21.31 5.76 14.00
CA ALA A 224 22.12 5.61 12.82
C ALA A 224 22.69 4.19 12.69
N VAL A 225 22.57 3.62 11.49
CA VAL A 225 23.32 2.43 11.07
C VAL A 225 24.27 2.82 9.96
N ALA A 226 25.55 2.84 10.25
CA ALA A 226 26.60 3.29 9.34
C ALA A 226 26.57 2.56 7.97
N VAL A 227 27.10 3.25 6.99
CA VAL A 227 27.38 2.76 5.63
C VAL A 227 28.90 2.82 5.46
N ASP A 228 29.55 1.67 5.36
CA ASP A 228 31.02 1.59 5.29
C ASP A 228 31.72 2.45 6.37
N GLY A 229 31.23 2.32 7.61
CA GLY A 229 31.80 3.02 8.78
C GLY A 229 31.38 4.49 8.92
N THR A 230 30.59 5.09 8.02
CA THR A 230 30.17 6.50 8.11
C THR A 230 28.68 6.68 8.29
N SER A 231 28.28 7.64 9.13
CA SER A 231 26.92 8.20 9.20
C SER A 231 26.75 9.46 8.33
N PHE A 232 27.81 9.89 7.65
CA PHE A 232 27.88 11.11 6.83
C PHE A 232 27.65 12.39 7.64
N ASP A 233 27.87 12.39 8.96
CA ASP A 233 27.64 13.51 9.89
C ASP A 233 26.26 14.15 9.68
N LEU A 234 25.24 13.30 9.45
CA LEU A 234 23.89 13.74 9.08
C LEU A 234 23.19 14.50 10.21
N VAL A 235 23.51 14.21 11.46
CA VAL A 235 22.95 14.91 12.63
C VAL A 235 23.55 16.30 12.73
N GLU A 236 24.87 16.38 12.64
CA GLU A 236 25.64 17.60 12.78
C GLU A 236 25.34 18.60 11.66
N ASN A 237 25.25 18.10 10.43
CA ASN A 237 25.08 18.90 9.21
C ASN A 237 23.62 19.03 8.76
N TRP A 238 22.65 18.59 9.57
CA TRP A 238 21.24 18.51 9.17
C TRP A 238 20.70 19.81 8.53
N ASP A 239 20.95 20.93 9.17
CA ASP A 239 20.41 22.24 8.76
C ASP A 239 21.04 22.76 7.46
N GLN A 240 22.17 22.19 7.02
CA GLN A 240 22.89 22.55 5.80
C GLN A 240 22.59 21.58 4.64
N LEU A 241 21.87 20.48 4.92
CA LEU A 241 21.60 19.47 3.90
C LEU A 241 20.66 20.01 2.83
N LYS A 242 21.10 19.93 1.59
CA LYS A 242 20.22 20.18 0.45
C LYS A 242 19.29 18.99 0.27
N LEU A 243 17.99 19.26 0.28
CA LEU A 243 16.95 18.27 0.01
C LEU A 243 16.08 18.71 -1.16
N PRO A 244 15.50 17.77 -1.92
CA PRO A 244 14.55 18.11 -2.97
C PRO A 244 13.27 18.70 -2.35
N PRO A 245 12.55 19.60 -3.07
CA PRO A 245 11.36 20.27 -2.56
C PRO A 245 10.20 19.28 -2.24
N THR A 246 10.22 18.11 -2.87
CA THR A 246 9.21 17.05 -2.62
C THR A 246 9.87 15.69 -2.64
N VAL A 247 9.80 15.00 -1.52
CA VAL A 247 10.33 13.64 -1.35
C VAL A 247 9.19 12.65 -1.13
N SER A 248 9.16 11.62 -1.96
CA SER A 248 8.23 10.50 -1.85
C SER A 248 8.83 9.26 -2.50
N GLY A 249 8.25 8.07 -2.26
CA GLY A 249 8.66 6.85 -2.96
C GLY A 249 8.54 6.95 -4.49
N ASN A 250 7.56 7.72 -4.97
CA ASN A 250 7.37 7.93 -6.40
C ASN A 250 8.40 8.88 -7.00
N THR A 251 8.68 10.02 -6.35
CA THR A 251 9.67 10.99 -6.83
C THR A 251 11.07 10.40 -6.81
N LEU A 252 11.47 9.77 -5.70
CA LEU A 252 12.74 9.03 -5.62
C LEU A 252 12.82 7.93 -6.68
N GLY A 253 11.75 7.14 -6.85
CA GLY A 253 11.69 6.09 -7.88
C GLY A 253 11.79 6.63 -9.30
N ASN A 254 11.27 7.84 -9.59
CA ASN A 254 11.39 8.47 -10.90
C ASN A 254 12.84 8.89 -11.19
N VAL A 255 13.52 9.42 -10.18
CA VAL A 255 14.94 9.81 -10.31
C VAL A 255 15.81 8.57 -10.52
N LEU A 256 15.66 7.55 -9.66
CA LEU A 256 16.44 6.32 -9.76
C LEU A 256 16.25 5.60 -11.10
N ARG A 257 15.02 5.53 -11.62
CA ARG A 257 14.76 4.89 -12.92
C ARG A 257 15.46 5.53 -14.11
N ARG A 258 15.88 6.78 -14.00
CA ARG A 258 16.64 7.48 -15.04
C ARG A 258 18.14 7.18 -14.99
N LEU A 259 18.63 6.62 -13.89
CA LEU A 259 20.03 6.31 -13.67
C LEU A 259 20.38 4.95 -14.28
N PRO A 260 21.31 4.85 -15.25
CA PRO A 260 21.69 3.58 -15.88
C PRO A 260 22.17 2.55 -14.86
N TYR A 261 22.96 2.96 -13.87
CA TYR A 261 23.44 2.10 -12.81
C TYR A 261 22.30 1.46 -11.98
N TRP A 262 21.26 2.25 -11.66
CA TRP A 262 20.07 1.69 -11.00
C TRP A 262 19.35 0.65 -11.86
N GLN A 263 19.26 0.87 -13.17
CA GLN A 263 18.64 -0.10 -14.09
C GLN A 263 19.44 -1.40 -14.14
N GLN A 264 20.77 -1.28 -14.13
CA GLN A 264 21.68 -2.43 -14.04
C GLN A 264 21.46 -3.20 -12.74
N LEU A 265 21.44 -2.54 -11.58
CA LEU A 265 21.15 -3.17 -10.29
C LEU A 265 19.79 -3.86 -10.28
N VAL A 266 18.73 -3.21 -10.81
CA VAL A 266 17.40 -3.81 -10.91
C VAL A 266 17.45 -5.12 -11.71
N ALA A 267 18.18 -5.15 -12.83
CA ALA A 267 18.35 -6.36 -13.63
C ALA A 267 19.12 -7.47 -12.88
N GLN A 268 20.20 -7.10 -12.19
CA GLN A 268 21.00 -8.04 -11.40
C GLN A 268 20.20 -8.67 -10.24
N TYR A 269 19.49 -7.85 -9.45
CA TYR A 269 18.67 -8.35 -8.35
C TYR A 269 17.48 -9.16 -8.85
N LYS A 270 16.87 -8.77 -9.97
CA LYS A 270 15.82 -9.56 -10.62
C LYS A 270 16.31 -10.94 -11.04
N ALA A 271 17.51 -11.06 -11.59
CA ALA A 271 18.12 -12.35 -11.95
C ALA A 271 18.33 -13.25 -10.71
N LYS A 272 18.55 -12.67 -9.52
CA LYS A 272 18.63 -13.39 -8.23
C LYS A 272 17.23 -13.69 -7.62
N GLY A 273 16.13 -13.37 -8.31
CA GLY A 273 14.77 -13.50 -7.79
C GLY A 273 14.43 -12.46 -6.69
N GLU A 274 15.20 -11.39 -6.58
CA GLU A 274 15.05 -10.34 -5.56
C GLU A 274 14.42 -9.08 -6.18
N TRP A 275 13.71 -8.31 -5.36
CA TRP A 275 13.00 -7.13 -5.81
C TRP A 275 13.65 -5.85 -5.26
N LEU A 276 14.43 -5.18 -6.12
CA LEU A 276 15.02 -3.87 -5.86
C LEU A 276 14.00 -2.76 -6.16
N ARG A 277 13.86 -1.84 -5.22
CA ARG A 277 12.93 -0.70 -5.28
C ARG A 277 13.44 0.43 -4.38
N PRO A 278 12.90 1.68 -4.49
CA PRO A 278 13.33 2.78 -3.61
C PRO A 278 13.22 2.47 -2.11
N TYR A 279 12.30 1.60 -1.72
CA TYR A 279 12.13 1.16 -0.34
C TYR A 279 13.26 0.21 0.12
N SER A 280 14.06 -0.32 -0.80
CA SER A 280 15.17 -1.24 -0.46
C SER A 280 16.27 -0.60 0.38
N PHE A 281 16.43 0.72 0.37
CA PHE A 281 17.34 1.40 1.30
C PHE A 281 16.93 1.16 2.76
N ARG A 282 15.64 1.26 3.05
CA ARG A 282 15.09 0.96 4.38
C ARG A 282 15.10 -0.55 4.69
N ASP A 283 14.84 -1.40 3.68
CA ASP A 283 14.97 -2.86 3.85
C ASP A 283 16.43 -3.23 4.20
N THR A 284 17.42 -2.54 3.58
CA THR A 284 18.85 -2.71 3.86
C THR A 284 19.22 -2.24 5.27
N PHE A 285 18.70 -1.08 5.71
CA PHE A 285 18.86 -0.63 7.09
C PHE A 285 18.41 -1.72 8.08
N SER A 286 17.19 -2.25 7.90
CA SER A 286 16.65 -3.27 8.78
C SER A 286 17.58 -4.49 8.91
N VAL A 287 18.06 -5.02 7.78
CA VAL A 287 18.97 -6.17 7.78
C VAL A 287 20.29 -5.88 8.48
N ARG A 288 20.82 -4.67 8.30
CA ARG A 288 22.07 -4.24 8.99
C ARG A 288 21.85 -4.01 10.47
N ALA A 289 20.73 -3.39 10.85
CA ALA A 289 20.37 -3.17 12.25
C ALA A 289 20.29 -4.49 13.03
N HIS A 290 19.74 -5.56 12.45
CA HIS A 290 19.75 -6.91 13.07
C HIS A 290 21.16 -7.52 13.25
N GLY A 291 22.15 -7.03 12.53
CA GLY A 291 23.54 -7.41 12.75
C GLY A 291 24.20 -6.68 13.94
N ILE A 292 23.57 -5.64 14.48
CA ILE A 292 24.10 -4.78 15.54
C ILE A 292 23.25 -4.90 16.81
N VAL A 293 21.93 -4.90 16.67
CA VAL A 293 20.95 -4.94 17.76
C VAL A 293 20.19 -6.26 17.68
N GLN A 294 20.22 -7.03 18.78
CA GLN A 294 19.53 -8.33 18.84
C GLN A 294 18.04 -8.21 19.19
N ASP A 295 17.63 -7.08 19.75
CA ASP A 295 16.23 -6.85 20.14
C ASP A 295 15.40 -6.29 18.98
N ASP A 296 14.54 -7.16 18.41
CA ASP A 296 13.62 -6.81 17.34
C ASP A 296 12.64 -5.69 17.72
N THR A 297 12.35 -5.53 19.02
CA THR A 297 11.46 -4.49 19.53
C THR A 297 12.08 -3.11 19.34
N LEU A 298 13.37 -2.97 19.63
CA LEU A 298 14.09 -1.72 19.45
C LEU A 298 14.23 -1.36 17.97
N ILE A 299 14.54 -2.35 17.11
CA ILE A 299 14.61 -2.13 15.67
C ILE A 299 13.23 -1.74 15.10
N ALA A 300 12.17 -2.42 15.54
CA ALA A 300 10.80 -2.10 15.14
C ALA A 300 10.44 -0.67 15.55
N ALA A 301 10.74 -0.26 16.77
CA ALA A 301 10.51 1.10 17.29
C ALA A 301 11.28 2.14 16.47
N ALA A 302 12.58 1.95 16.25
CA ALA A 302 13.42 2.84 15.43
C ALA A 302 12.86 2.98 14.00
N MET A 303 12.29 1.92 13.45
CA MET A 303 11.64 1.93 12.14
C MET A 303 10.19 2.45 12.15
N GLY A 304 9.57 2.71 13.31
CA GLY A 304 8.15 3.08 13.41
C GLY A 304 7.22 1.98 12.89
N HIS A 305 7.43 0.75 13.36
CA HIS A 305 6.59 -0.43 13.16
C HIS A 305 6.14 -0.99 14.51
N THR A 306 5.01 -1.71 14.53
CA THR A 306 4.78 -2.67 15.61
C THR A 306 5.69 -3.88 15.41
N VAL A 307 6.02 -4.58 16.48
CA VAL A 307 6.84 -5.81 16.43
C VAL A 307 6.23 -6.85 15.48
N GLU A 308 4.89 -7.00 15.50
CA GLU A 308 4.18 -7.92 14.60
C GLU A 308 4.39 -7.55 13.11
N VAL A 309 4.29 -6.27 12.77
CA VAL A 309 4.54 -5.78 11.40
C VAL A 309 6.00 -5.98 11.02
N HIS A 310 6.91 -5.78 11.97
CA HIS A 310 8.34 -5.98 11.77
C HIS A 310 8.64 -7.45 11.47
N HIS A 311 8.22 -8.38 12.30
CA HIS A 311 8.39 -9.82 12.11
C HIS A 311 7.79 -10.30 10.77
N ARG A 312 6.56 -9.93 10.46
CA ARG A 312 5.93 -10.28 9.18
C ARG A 312 6.71 -9.76 7.97
N SER A 313 7.38 -8.61 8.11
CA SER A 313 8.12 -7.99 7.02
C SER A 313 9.54 -8.51 6.85
N TYR A 314 10.19 -9.00 7.92
CA TYR A 314 11.63 -9.30 7.95
C TYR A 314 11.97 -10.74 8.36
N ARG A 315 11.00 -11.55 8.78
CA ARG A 315 11.20 -12.97 9.16
C ARG A 315 11.92 -13.83 8.10
N THR A 316 11.83 -13.46 6.84
CA THR A 316 12.51 -14.20 5.76
C THR A 316 14.03 -14.02 5.73
N SER A 317 14.59 -13.09 6.50
CA SER A 317 16.04 -12.90 6.65
C SER A 317 16.66 -13.74 7.78
N GLU A 318 15.85 -14.27 8.70
CA GLU A 318 16.32 -15.00 9.90
C GLU A 318 17.02 -16.33 9.59
N TRP A 319 16.67 -17.03 8.52
CA TRP A 319 17.32 -18.30 8.19
C TRP A 319 18.81 -18.22 7.96
N ARG A 320 19.34 -17.09 7.50
CA ARG A 320 20.78 -16.88 7.35
C ARG A 320 21.44 -16.60 8.68
N SER A 321 20.79 -15.83 9.57
CA SER A 321 21.29 -15.55 10.92
C SER A 321 21.23 -16.77 11.83
N VAL A 322 20.18 -17.59 11.75
CA VAL A 322 20.08 -18.87 12.47
C VAL A 322 21.23 -19.80 12.04
N ARG A 323 21.44 -20.00 10.73
CA ARG A 323 22.51 -20.86 10.23
C ARG A 323 23.90 -20.36 10.62
N LYS A 324 24.09 -19.03 10.64
CA LYS A 324 25.35 -18.39 11.08
C LYS A 324 25.56 -18.56 12.58
N ALA A 325 24.53 -18.30 13.39
CA ALA A 325 24.57 -18.47 14.84
C ALA A 325 24.86 -19.93 15.23
N PHE A 326 24.26 -20.90 14.56
CA PHE A 326 24.57 -22.31 14.80
C PHE A 326 25.97 -22.71 14.33
N ALA A 327 26.49 -22.11 13.25
CA ALA A 327 27.85 -22.35 12.78
C ALA A 327 28.93 -21.68 13.68
N GLU A 328 28.59 -20.61 14.36
CA GLU A 328 29.48 -19.92 15.30
C GLU A 328 29.42 -20.52 16.72
N ALA A 329 28.40 -21.30 17.04
CA ALA A 329 28.24 -22.01 18.32
C ALA A 329 28.76 -23.46 18.28
N SER A 330 29.19 -23.96 17.11
CA SER A 330 29.80 -25.29 16.88
C SER A 330 31.30 -25.19 16.77
#